data_239654b9886d927ced8c63efe24c6736
#
_entry.id   239654b9886d927ced8c63efe24c6736
#
_cell.length_a   1.000
_cell.length_b   1.000
_cell.length_c   1.000
_cell.angle_alpha   90.00
_cell.angle_beta   90.00
_cell.angle_gamma   90.00
#
_symmetry.space_group_name_H-M   'P 1'
#
loop_
_entity.id
_entity.type
_entity.pdbx_description
1 polymer ?
#
loop_
_entity_poly.entity_id
_entity_poly.type
_entity_poly.pdbx_seq_one_letter_code
_entity_poly.pdbx_strand_id
1 'polypeptide(L)'
;MDYATTLNIDQQGRIIIPAKVRKALQLHTGDVLMLEADTRNICLRKCDSHIPMDIRLDSFLDILHSNVPCRILLCNDSKIIASKNYHTALNMPVTESIQRLLQQGKMKLFSEKERIYPTITGKYPISAFFPISKKDEFGETLGLLLCAKNQQPFSEMDLGCAKMTAAAISRYIQQNYERKVT
;
A
#
# COMPACT_ATOMS: atom_id res chain seq x y z
N MET A 1 -3.30 8.46 24.99
CA MET A 1 -2.79 7.70 26.18
C MET A 1 -1.55 6.96 25.74
N ASP A 2 -0.40 7.39 26.23
CA ASP A 2 0.85 6.71 25.94
C ASP A 2 1.04 5.54 26.91
N TYR A 3 1.22 4.34 26.40
CA TYR A 3 1.48 3.15 27.18
C TYR A 3 2.96 2.79 27.08
N ALA A 4 3.68 2.84 28.20
CA ALA A 4 5.01 2.28 28.32
C ALA A 4 4.95 1.05 29.23
N THR A 5 5.45 -0.09 28.77
CA THR A 5 5.55 -1.32 29.56
C THR A 5 6.76 -2.12 29.09
N THR A 6 7.35 -2.86 30.01
CA THR A 6 8.47 -3.75 29.70
C THR A 6 7.92 -5.12 29.30
N LEU A 7 8.45 -5.70 28.24
CA LEU A 7 8.10 -7.02 27.76
C LEU A 7 9.32 -7.92 27.76
N ASN A 8 9.15 -9.17 28.16
CA ASN A 8 10.19 -10.18 28.10
C ASN A 8 10.01 -11.06 26.87
N ILE A 9 11.10 -11.43 26.26
CA ILE A 9 11.15 -12.47 25.23
C ILE A 9 11.27 -13.81 25.94
N ASP A 10 10.38 -14.76 25.65
CA ASP A 10 10.42 -16.11 26.21
C ASP A 10 11.52 -16.97 25.56
N GLN A 11 11.74 -18.18 26.10
CA GLN A 11 12.76 -19.13 25.61
C GLN A 11 12.52 -19.56 24.15
N GLN A 12 11.34 -19.34 23.62
CA GLN A 12 10.97 -19.65 22.22
C GLN A 12 11.02 -18.41 21.31
N GLY A 13 11.54 -17.27 21.84
CA GLY A 13 11.67 -16.02 21.07
C GLY A 13 10.35 -15.27 20.88
N ARG A 14 9.30 -15.54 21.69
CA ARG A 14 7.99 -14.91 21.57
C ARG A 14 7.84 -13.75 22.56
N ILE A 15 7.07 -12.74 22.15
CA ILE A 15 6.64 -11.61 22.98
C ILE A 15 5.12 -11.72 23.19
N ILE A 16 4.66 -11.62 24.44
CA ILE A 16 3.23 -11.58 24.76
C ILE A 16 2.80 -10.13 24.86
N ILE A 17 1.89 -9.69 23.99
CA ILE A 17 1.29 -8.36 24.06
C ILE A 17 0.26 -8.32 25.21
N PRO A 18 0.45 -7.47 26.22
CA PRO A 18 -0.45 -7.42 27.39
C PRO A 18 -1.89 -7.07 27.00
N ALA A 19 -2.85 -7.61 27.73
CA ALA A 19 -4.28 -7.40 27.45
C ALA A 19 -4.68 -5.91 27.44
N LYS A 20 -4.07 -5.07 28.29
CA LYS A 20 -4.28 -3.62 28.29
C LYS A 20 -3.85 -2.96 26.99
N VAL A 21 -2.68 -3.36 26.45
CA VAL A 21 -2.16 -2.86 25.15
C VAL A 21 -3.04 -3.35 24.01
N ARG A 22 -3.43 -4.63 24.01
CA ARG A 22 -4.35 -5.19 23.02
C ARG A 22 -5.68 -4.43 22.97
N LYS A 23 -6.28 -4.12 24.14
CA LYS A 23 -7.51 -3.32 24.22
C LYS A 23 -7.32 -1.90 23.73
N ALA A 24 -6.23 -1.22 24.13
CA ALA A 24 -5.94 0.16 23.70
C ALA A 24 -5.75 0.29 22.19
N LEU A 25 -5.11 -0.71 21.57
CA LEU A 25 -4.86 -0.77 20.12
C LEU A 25 -5.94 -1.52 19.34
N GLN A 26 -7.02 -1.95 20.00
CA GLN A 26 -8.11 -2.73 19.41
C GLN A 26 -7.60 -3.96 18.64
N LEU A 27 -6.65 -4.68 19.24
CA LEU A 27 -6.08 -5.89 18.66
C LEU A 27 -6.94 -7.10 19.01
N HIS A 28 -7.33 -7.86 17.99
CA HIS A 28 -8.12 -9.09 18.10
C HIS A 28 -7.32 -10.30 17.60
N THR A 29 -7.81 -11.48 17.93
CA THR A 29 -7.26 -12.72 17.41
C THR A 29 -7.45 -12.74 15.87
N GLY A 30 -6.37 -13.02 15.14
CA GLY A 30 -6.38 -12.99 13.68
C GLY A 30 -5.92 -11.66 13.06
N ASP A 31 -5.77 -10.59 13.86
CA ASP A 31 -5.17 -9.34 13.35
C ASP A 31 -3.73 -9.56 12.91
N VAL A 32 -3.37 -8.95 11.80
CA VAL A 32 -2.00 -8.95 11.29
C VAL A 32 -1.28 -7.71 11.82
N LEU A 33 -0.09 -7.92 12.36
CA LEU A 33 0.78 -6.86 12.82
C LEU A 33 2.02 -6.80 11.92
N MET A 34 2.39 -5.59 11.52
CA MET A 34 3.67 -5.33 10.86
C MET A 34 4.72 -5.10 11.95
N LEU A 35 5.83 -5.82 11.84
CA LEU A 35 7.01 -5.62 12.67
C LEU A 35 8.08 -4.92 11.82
N GLU A 36 8.46 -3.73 12.23
CA GLU A 36 9.59 -2.98 11.69
C GLU A 36 10.72 -2.99 12.74
N ALA A 37 11.93 -3.38 12.36
CA ALA A 37 13.07 -3.40 13.25
C ALA A 37 14.24 -2.63 12.62
N ASP A 38 14.87 -1.79 13.41
CA ASP A 38 16.17 -1.19 13.10
C ASP A 38 17.19 -1.63 14.15
N THR A 39 18.40 -1.09 14.12
CA THR A 39 19.48 -1.45 15.04
C THR A 39 19.20 -1.18 16.52
N ARG A 40 18.15 -0.40 16.85
CA ARG A 40 17.85 0.06 18.21
C ARG A 40 16.40 -0.11 18.62
N ASN A 41 15.48 -0.25 17.66
CA ASN A 41 14.06 -0.22 17.92
C ASN A 41 13.33 -1.36 17.22
N ILE A 42 12.28 -1.85 17.87
CA ILE A 42 11.28 -2.71 17.29
C ILE A 42 9.94 -1.97 17.38
N CYS A 43 9.31 -1.75 16.25
CA CYS A 43 8.00 -1.14 16.16
C CYS A 43 6.97 -2.15 15.69
N LEU A 44 5.87 -2.31 16.43
CA LEU A 44 4.72 -3.11 16.02
C LEU A 44 3.57 -2.18 15.68
N ARG A 45 3.01 -2.33 14.48
CA ARG A 45 1.85 -1.56 14.01
C ARG A 45 0.73 -2.50 13.61
N LYS A 46 -0.51 -2.15 13.96
CA LYS A 46 -1.68 -2.84 13.43
C LYS A 46 -1.78 -2.55 11.93
N CYS A 47 -1.91 -3.61 11.13
CA CYS A 47 -2.27 -3.45 9.73
C CYS A 47 -3.79 -3.21 9.66
N ASP A 48 -4.18 -1.95 9.39
CA ASP A 48 -5.59 -1.58 9.26
C ASP A 48 -6.18 -2.00 7.89
N SER A 49 -5.37 -2.56 7.01
CA SER A 49 -5.82 -3.12 5.74
C SER A 49 -6.09 -4.61 5.90
N HIS A 50 -7.26 -5.07 5.44
CA HIS A 50 -7.59 -6.49 5.34
C HIS A 50 -6.68 -7.24 4.34
N ILE A 51 -5.91 -6.50 3.57
CA ILE A 51 -4.88 -7.05 2.69
C ILE A 51 -3.58 -7.06 3.50
N PRO A 52 -3.06 -8.25 3.89
CA PRO A 52 -1.73 -8.34 4.45
C PRO A 52 -0.78 -7.67 3.44
N MET A 53 0.07 -6.74 3.90
CA MET A 53 1.25 -6.33 3.14
C MET A 53 2.13 -7.59 3.02
N ASP A 54 1.72 -8.46 2.11
CA ASP A 54 2.43 -9.68 1.82
C ASP A 54 3.71 -9.28 1.05
N ILE A 55 4.82 -9.88 1.41
CA ILE A 55 6.10 -9.84 0.68
C ILE A 55 5.89 -9.95 -0.84
N ARG A 56 4.83 -10.62 -1.28
CA ARG A 56 4.47 -10.78 -2.69
C ARG A 56 3.96 -9.52 -3.36
N LEU A 57 3.21 -8.64 -2.67
CA LEU A 57 2.79 -7.34 -3.23
C LEU A 57 4.00 -6.48 -3.51
N ASP A 58 4.96 -6.50 -2.59
CA ASP A 58 6.22 -5.77 -2.74
C ASP A 58 7.00 -6.29 -3.96
N SER A 59 7.01 -7.62 -4.19
CA SER A 59 7.65 -8.24 -5.35
C SER A 59 7.03 -7.80 -6.69
N PHE A 60 5.71 -7.62 -6.76
CA PHE A 60 5.07 -7.07 -7.97
C PHE A 60 5.53 -5.65 -8.26
N LEU A 61 5.67 -4.83 -7.21
CA LEU A 61 6.15 -3.46 -7.38
C LEU A 61 7.64 -3.43 -7.74
N ASP A 62 8.46 -4.38 -7.25
CA ASP A 62 9.87 -4.52 -7.63
C ASP A 62 10.02 -4.89 -9.10
N ILE A 63 9.22 -5.85 -9.58
CA ILE A 63 9.20 -6.24 -10.99
C ILE A 63 8.82 -5.04 -11.86
N LEU A 64 7.77 -4.31 -11.50
CA LEU A 64 7.37 -3.12 -12.23
C LEU A 64 8.47 -2.06 -12.22
N HIS A 65 9.08 -1.80 -11.07
CA HIS A 65 10.13 -0.79 -10.93
C HIS A 65 11.40 -1.12 -11.71
N SER A 66 11.72 -2.41 -11.85
CA SER A 66 12.89 -2.86 -12.63
C SER A 66 12.69 -2.65 -14.13
N ASN A 67 11.45 -2.59 -14.62
CA ASN A 67 11.13 -2.44 -16.02
C ASN A 67 10.71 -1.00 -16.40
N VAL A 68 10.11 -0.27 -15.46
CA VAL A 68 9.61 1.09 -15.68
C VAL A 68 10.30 2.05 -14.71
N PRO A 69 11.18 2.95 -15.19
CA PRO A 69 11.98 3.84 -14.35
C PRO A 69 11.13 5.01 -13.78
N CYS A 70 10.19 4.71 -12.92
CA CYS A 70 9.29 5.69 -12.30
C CYS A 70 9.24 5.51 -10.77
N ARG A 71 8.48 6.38 -10.08
CA ARG A 71 8.07 6.18 -8.70
C ARG A 71 6.73 5.48 -8.70
N ILE A 72 6.59 4.46 -7.89
CA ILE A 72 5.41 3.61 -7.84
C ILE A 72 4.81 3.70 -6.45
N LEU A 73 3.49 3.85 -6.38
CA LEU A 73 2.72 3.86 -5.16
C LEU A 73 1.53 2.92 -5.31
N LEU A 74 1.28 2.14 -4.28
CA LEU A 74 0.05 1.38 -4.10
C LEU A 74 -0.74 2.04 -2.98
N CYS A 75 -2.02 2.31 -3.19
CA CYS A 75 -2.87 2.95 -2.21
C CYS A 75 -4.22 2.27 -2.08
N ASN A 76 -4.82 2.41 -0.91
CA ASN A 76 -6.25 2.22 -0.70
C ASN A 76 -6.95 3.59 -0.61
N ASP A 77 -8.23 3.60 -0.21
CA ASP A 77 -9.05 4.81 -0.05
C ASP A 77 -8.59 5.73 1.09
N SER A 78 -7.73 5.24 2.00
CA SER A 78 -7.27 5.96 3.18
C SER A 78 -5.82 6.43 3.05
N LYS A 79 -4.90 5.55 2.61
CA LYS A 79 -3.46 5.81 2.67
C LYS A 79 -2.65 5.09 1.58
N ILE A 80 -1.40 5.51 1.45
CA ILE A 80 -0.39 4.78 0.67
C ILE A 80 0.06 3.55 1.47
N ILE A 81 -0.12 2.36 0.91
CA ILE A 81 0.17 1.09 1.57
C ILE A 81 1.50 0.48 1.15
N ALA A 82 1.99 0.79 -0.06
CA ALA A 82 3.32 0.40 -0.50
C ALA A 82 3.90 1.45 -1.45
N SER A 83 5.23 1.54 -1.52
CA SER A 83 5.90 2.48 -2.42
C SER A 83 7.26 1.98 -2.85
N LYS A 84 7.62 2.26 -4.11
CA LYS A 84 8.97 2.09 -4.63
C LYS A 84 9.48 3.43 -5.15
N ASN A 85 10.69 3.78 -4.70
CA ASN A 85 11.36 5.03 -5.06
C ASN A 85 10.59 6.31 -4.66
N TYR A 86 9.68 6.20 -3.66
CA TYR A 86 8.91 7.32 -3.07
C TYR A 86 8.64 7.05 -1.57
N HIS A 87 9.68 6.78 -0.81
CA HIS A 87 9.59 6.35 0.60
C HIS A 87 8.86 7.33 1.52
N THR A 88 8.94 8.63 1.24
CA THR A 88 8.27 9.67 2.06
C THR A 88 6.75 9.62 1.98
N ALA A 89 6.17 8.88 1.05
CA ALA A 89 4.73 8.76 0.88
C ALA A 89 4.11 7.57 1.65
N LEU A 90 4.93 6.61 2.10
CA LEU A 90 4.44 5.41 2.77
C LEU A 90 3.66 5.77 4.05
N ASN A 91 2.50 5.13 4.23
CA ASN A 91 1.55 5.37 5.33
C ASN A 91 0.94 6.78 5.39
N MET A 92 1.23 7.66 4.41
CA MET A 92 0.60 8.98 4.34
C MET A 92 -0.82 8.88 3.80
N PRO A 93 -1.76 9.70 4.33
CA PRO A 93 -3.13 9.73 3.82
C PRO A 93 -3.15 10.21 2.36
N VAL A 94 -4.03 9.59 1.57
CA VAL A 94 -4.26 9.98 0.18
C VAL A 94 -5.08 11.26 0.10
N THR A 95 -4.90 12.03 -0.98
CA THR A 95 -5.71 13.24 -1.22
C THR A 95 -7.12 12.87 -1.70
N GLU A 96 -8.07 13.79 -1.54
CA GLU A 96 -9.44 13.63 -2.08
C GLU A 96 -9.46 13.33 -3.59
N SER A 97 -8.51 13.91 -4.34
CA SER A 97 -8.38 13.65 -5.77
C SER A 97 -8.08 12.18 -6.06
N ILE A 98 -7.23 11.54 -5.24
CA ILE A 98 -6.95 10.10 -5.35
C ILE A 98 -8.17 9.28 -4.95
N GLN A 99 -8.89 9.66 -3.88
CA GLN A 99 -10.12 8.98 -3.48
C GLN A 99 -11.17 8.99 -4.59
N ARG A 100 -11.34 10.12 -5.28
CA ARG A 100 -12.25 10.23 -6.44
C ARG A 100 -11.84 9.32 -7.60
N LEU A 101 -10.54 9.20 -7.88
CA LEU A 101 -10.01 8.28 -8.91
C LEU A 101 -10.31 6.82 -8.55
N LEU A 102 -10.10 6.45 -7.29
CA LEU A 102 -10.40 5.12 -6.78
C LEU A 102 -11.89 4.79 -6.93
N GLN A 103 -12.78 5.73 -6.56
CA GLN A 103 -14.23 5.57 -6.72
C GLN A 103 -14.67 5.43 -8.19
N GLN A 104 -14.03 6.19 -9.10
CA GLN A 104 -14.30 6.08 -10.53
C GLN A 104 -13.88 4.73 -11.10
N GLY A 105 -12.83 4.11 -10.55
CA GLY A 105 -12.33 2.80 -10.96
C GLY A 105 -11.94 2.71 -12.43
N LYS A 106 -11.50 3.80 -13.05
CA LYS A 106 -11.07 3.87 -14.45
C LYS A 106 -9.61 4.29 -14.54
N MET A 107 -8.87 3.60 -15.40
CA MET A 107 -7.51 4.03 -15.74
C MET A 107 -7.52 5.46 -16.25
N LYS A 108 -6.56 6.26 -15.77
CA LYS A 108 -6.38 7.65 -16.22
C LYS A 108 -4.91 7.99 -16.37
N LEU A 109 -4.58 8.70 -17.46
CA LEU A 109 -3.28 9.33 -17.68
C LEU A 109 -3.43 10.83 -17.40
N PHE A 110 -2.38 11.43 -16.86
CA PHE A 110 -2.37 12.85 -16.51
C PHE A 110 -1.32 13.59 -17.35
N SER A 111 -1.72 14.73 -17.89
CA SER A 111 -0.81 15.66 -18.56
C SER A 111 -0.08 16.54 -17.53
N GLU A 112 0.96 17.24 -17.98
CA GLU A 112 1.69 18.21 -17.14
C GLU A 112 0.80 19.33 -16.57
N LYS A 113 -0.33 19.60 -17.21
CA LYS A 113 -1.30 20.62 -16.77
C LYS A 113 -2.19 20.12 -15.63
N GLU A 114 -2.42 18.80 -15.56
CA GLU A 114 -3.23 18.17 -14.51
C GLU A 114 -2.33 17.63 -13.38
N ARG A 115 -1.91 18.50 -12.46
CA ARG A 115 -1.05 18.09 -11.34
C ARG A 115 -1.87 17.58 -10.17
N ILE A 116 -1.98 16.26 -10.04
CA ILE A 116 -2.60 15.59 -8.89
C ILE A 116 -1.49 14.97 -8.05
N TYR A 117 -1.47 15.30 -6.77
CA TYR A 117 -0.49 14.76 -5.81
C TYR A 117 -1.10 13.62 -5.03
N PRO A 118 -0.35 12.52 -4.79
CA PRO A 118 -0.88 11.35 -4.09
C PRO A 118 -1.18 11.63 -2.61
N THR A 119 -0.40 12.52 -1.98
CA THR A 119 -0.53 12.92 -0.57
C THR A 119 -0.43 14.43 -0.44
N ILE A 120 -0.89 15.00 0.69
CA ILE A 120 -0.86 16.45 0.94
C ILE A 120 0.58 17.00 0.90
N THR A 121 1.54 16.22 1.40
CA THR A 121 2.98 16.59 1.40
C THR A 121 3.72 16.02 0.20
N GLY A 122 3.00 15.51 -0.79
CA GLY A 122 3.56 14.87 -1.98
C GLY A 122 4.41 15.83 -2.80
N LYS A 123 5.63 15.41 -3.14
CA LYS A 123 6.57 16.22 -3.95
C LYS A 123 6.40 15.97 -5.46
N TYR A 124 5.86 14.83 -5.84
CA TYR A 124 5.76 14.40 -7.22
C TYR A 124 4.31 14.14 -7.59
N PRO A 125 3.80 14.77 -8.65
CA PRO A 125 2.45 14.50 -9.15
C PRO A 125 2.39 13.12 -9.78
N ILE A 126 1.19 12.52 -9.76
CA ILE A 126 0.95 11.28 -10.49
C ILE A 126 0.86 11.57 -11.99
N SER A 127 1.38 10.64 -12.78
CA SER A 127 1.31 10.69 -14.25
C SER A 127 0.37 9.62 -14.82
N ALA A 128 0.11 8.55 -14.05
CA ALA A 128 -0.84 7.52 -14.42
C ALA A 128 -1.49 6.90 -13.16
N PHE A 129 -2.75 6.50 -13.32
CA PHE A 129 -3.55 5.77 -12.33
C PHE A 129 -4.11 4.50 -12.96
N PHE A 130 -3.95 3.37 -12.27
CA PHE A 130 -4.51 2.07 -12.65
C PHE A 130 -5.35 1.54 -11.48
N PRO A 131 -6.66 1.28 -11.69
CA PRO A 131 -7.47 0.62 -10.68
C PRO A 131 -7.06 -0.84 -10.55
N ILE A 132 -7.04 -1.37 -9.33
CA ILE A 132 -6.71 -2.76 -9.03
C ILE A 132 -7.95 -3.50 -8.56
N SER A 133 -8.66 -2.98 -7.56
CA SER A 133 -9.87 -3.58 -7.01
C SER A 133 -10.89 -2.52 -6.61
N LYS A 134 -12.15 -2.95 -6.51
CA LYS A 134 -13.24 -2.14 -5.96
C LYS A 134 -13.69 -2.73 -4.63
N LYS A 135 -14.22 -1.87 -3.76
CA LYS A 135 -14.67 -2.23 -2.42
C LYS A 135 -15.73 -3.33 -2.43
N ASP A 136 -16.60 -3.31 -3.42
CA ASP A 136 -17.69 -4.28 -3.58
C ASP A 136 -17.20 -5.68 -3.92
N GLU A 137 -15.98 -5.81 -4.47
CA GLU A 137 -15.42 -7.09 -4.88
C GLU A 137 -14.59 -7.74 -3.77
N PHE A 138 -13.80 -6.95 -3.02
CA PHE A 138 -12.80 -7.47 -2.07
C PHE A 138 -12.76 -6.72 -0.73
N GLY A 139 -13.78 -5.91 -0.42
CA GLY A 139 -13.84 -5.12 0.82
C GLY A 139 -12.94 -3.89 0.85
N GLU A 140 -12.00 -3.76 -0.10
CA GLU A 140 -11.11 -2.60 -0.22
C GLU A 140 -10.95 -2.14 -1.68
N THR A 141 -10.91 -0.83 -1.87
CA THR A 141 -10.56 -0.23 -3.15
C THR A 141 -9.06 0.01 -3.20
N LEU A 142 -8.42 -0.51 -4.24
CA LEU A 142 -6.98 -0.36 -4.45
C LEU A 142 -6.66 0.30 -5.78
N GLY A 143 -5.58 1.08 -5.78
CA GLY A 143 -5.07 1.73 -6.97
C GLY A 143 -3.54 1.75 -7.01
N LEU A 144 -3.01 1.56 -8.20
CA LEU A 144 -1.60 1.73 -8.53
C LEU A 144 -1.40 3.11 -9.15
N LEU A 145 -0.49 3.89 -8.56
CA LEU A 145 -0.15 5.24 -8.99
C LEU A 145 1.28 5.25 -9.49
N LEU A 146 1.51 5.85 -10.65
CA LEU A 146 2.84 6.06 -11.20
C LEU A 146 3.16 7.55 -11.26
N CYS A 147 4.35 7.93 -10.77
CA CYS A 147 4.88 9.28 -10.91
C CYS A 147 6.12 9.21 -11.83
N ALA A 148 6.03 9.79 -13.00
CA ALA A 148 7.13 9.82 -13.96
C ALA A 148 8.36 10.54 -13.39
N LYS A 149 9.55 10.08 -13.76
CA LYS A 149 10.79 10.84 -13.54
C LYS A 149 10.90 11.91 -14.62
N ASN A 150 11.27 13.13 -14.23
CA ASN A 150 11.51 14.25 -15.14
C ASN A 150 10.33 14.60 -16.05
N GLN A 151 9.10 14.29 -15.63
CA GLN A 151 7.85 14.58 -16.36
C GLN A 151 7.79 13.98 -17.80
N GLN A 152 8.63 12.99 -18.11
CA GLN A 152 8.56 12.31 -19.37
C GLN A 152 7.30 11.44 -19.47
N PRO A 153 6.58 11.48 -20.58
CA PRO A 153 5.41 10.62 -20.76
C PRO A 153 5.83 9.14 -20.78
N PHE A 154 4.98 8.29 -20.24
CA PHE A 154 5.18 6.85 -20.32
C PHE A 154 5.01 6.35 -21.76
N SER A 155 5.88 5.44 -22.18
CA SER A 155 5.72 4.71 -23.42
C SER A 155 4.53 3.74 -23.34
N GLU A 156 4.04 3.25 -24.48
CA GLU A 156 3.00 2.22 -24.51
C GLU A 156 3.45 0.94 -23.78
N MET A 157 4.73 0.60 -23.86
CA MET A 157 5.31 -0.54 -23.16
C MET A 157 5.27 -0.33 -21.65
N ASP A 158 5.64 0.85 -21.14
CA ASP A 158 5.58 1.18 -19.70
C ASP A 158 4.15 1.06 -19.17
N LEU A 159 3.18 1.60 -19.91
CA LEU A 159 1.76 1.51 -19.57
C LEU A 159 1.25 0.06 -19.63
N GLY A 160 1.73 -0.72 -20.61
CA GLY A 160 1.46 -2.16 -20.69
C GLY A 160 1.96 -2.92 -19.47
N CYS A 161 3.22 -2.70 -19.07
CA CYS A 161 3.80 -3.29 -17.84
C CYS A 161 2.99 -2.92 -16.60
N ALA A 162 2.63 -1.65 -16.45
CA ALA A 162 1.84 -1.19 -15.31
C ALA A 162 0.43 -1.80 -15.28
N LYS A 163 -0.23 -1.91 -16.42
CA LYS A 163 -1.55 -2.54 -16.55
C LYS A 163 -1.49 -4.02 -16.20
N MET A 164 -0.48 -4.74 -16.69
CA MET A 164 -0.28 -6.15 -16.34
C MET A 164 0.00 -6.34 -14.85
N THR A 165 0.83 -5.47 -14.26
CA THR A 165 1.11 -5.51 -12.83
C THR A 165 -0.15 -5.26 -11.99
N ALA A 166 -0.96 -4.26 -12.34
CA ALA A 166 -2.24 -4.00 -11.66
C ALA A 166 -3.19 -5.21 -11.75
N ALA A 167 -3.30 -5.85 -12.92
CA ALA A 167 -4.10 -7.06 -13.11
C ALA A 167 -3.55 -8.25 -12.31
N ALA A 168 -2.23 -8.43 -12.24
CA ALA A 168 -1.59 -9.49 -11.47
C ALA A 168 -1.84 -9.31 -9.96
N ILE A 169 -1.73 -8.09 -9.45
CA ILE A 169 -2.05 -7.77 -8.06
C ILE A 169 -3.54 -8.05 -7.78
N SER A 170 -4.44 -7.61 -8.66
CA SER A 170 -5.88 -7.87 -8.52
C SER A 170 -6.18 -9.36 -8.41
N ARG A 171 -5.63 -10.17 -9.31
CA ARG A 171 -5.81 -11.63 -9.31
C ARG A 171 -5.22 -12.29 -8.06
N TYR A 172 -4.05 -11.82 -7.62
CA TYR A 172 -3.41 -12.30 -6.40
C TYR A 172 -4.27 -12.05 -5.16
N ILE A 173 -4.84 -10.85 -5.04
CA ILE A 173 -5.73 -10.49 -3.93
C ILE A 173 -6.98 -11.34 -3.95
N GLN A 174 -7.61 -11.53 -5.11
CA GLN A 174 -8.78 -12.38 -5.29
C GLN A 174 -8.54 -13.81 -4.79
N GLN A 175 -7.46 -14.44 -5.22
CA GLN A 175 -7.11 -15.80 -4.82
C GLN A 175 -6.89 -15.96 -3.31
N ASN A 176 -6.32 -14.93 -2.66
CA ASN A 176 -6.09 -14.96 -1.22
C ASN A 176 -7.36 -14.64 -0.40
N TYR A 177 -8.28 -13.86 -0.98
CA TYR A 177 -9.58 -13.59 -0.37
C TYR A 177 -10.45 -14.87 -0.36
N GLU A 178 -10.54 -15.57 -1.47
CA GLU A 178 -11.30 -16.81 -1.60
C GLU A 178 -10.81 -17.90 -0.63
N ARG A 179 -9.48 -18.00 -0.41
CA ARG A 179 -8.88 -18.96 0.55
C ARG A 179 -9.18 -18.66 2.03
N LYS A 180 -9.61 -17.45 2.37
CA LYS A 180 -9.93 -17.06 3.75
C LYS A 180 -11.41 -17.23 4.08
N VAL A 181 -12.26 -17.37 3.09
CA VAL A 181 -13.71 -17.53 3.22
C VAL A 181 -14.13 -18.99 3.21
N THR A 182 -13.21 -19.90 2.84
CA THR A 182 -13.39 -21.35 2.91
C THR A 182 -12.73 -21.94 4.16
#